data_30523d806373e53470a051642a41ef0c
#
_entry.id   30523d806373e53470a051642a41ef0c
#
_cell.length_a   1.000
_cell.length_b   1.000
_cell.length_c   1.000
_cell.angle_alpha   90.00
_cell.angle_beta   90.00
_cell.angle_gamma   90.00
#
_symmetry.space_group_name_H-M   'P 1'
#
loop_
_entity.id
_entity.type
_entity.pdbx_description
1 polymer ?
#
loop_
_entity_poly.entity_id
_entity_poly.type
_entity_poly.pdbx_seq_one_letter_code
_entity_poly.pdbx_strand_id
1 'polypeptide(L)'
;MRVLDSERIVEVCGYAKKELGFDYLVDISSIDNYGEDPRFTVVYHLYGYGHVQYLRLKTDVSEEKSELPSVIGVWRTADWHEREIYDMMGIRFRGHPDLRRILMWEGYPYFPLRKDFPLAGRPTDLPQVAFTEPAPLAGGPFVTIAGGKDTIAREPRVRIPETDALETNARLERRQDIKEAHGKAFGPGPIESDGKGGR
;
A
#
# COMPACT_ATOMS: atom_id res chain seq x y z
N MET A 1 -14.93 -21.98 -4.18
CA MET A 1 -14.46 -23.06 -5.07
C MET A 1 -12.98 -22.91 -5.31
N ARG A 2 -12.18 -23.99 -5.30
CA ARG A 2 -10.73 -23.96 -5.59
C ARG A 2 -10.51 -24.60 -6.97
N VAL A 3 -9.78 -23.89 -7.80
CA VAL A 3 -9.37 -24.35 -9.14
C VAL A 3 -7.99 -24.97 -8.97
N LEU A 4 -7.88 -26.29 -9.17
CA LEU A 4 -6.64 -27.02 -8.94
C LEU A 4 -5.58 -26.77 -10.02
N ASP A 5 -6.03 -26.57 -11.24
CA ASP A 5 -5.14 -26.26 -12.36
C ASP A 5 -5.27 -24.77 -12.71
N SER A 6 -4.25 -24.01 -12.36
CA SER A 6 -4.19 -22.56 -12.55
C SER A 6 -4.24 -22.16 -14.04
N GLU A 7 -3.79 -23.03 -14.94
CA GLU A 7 -3.83 -22.78 -16.39
C GLU A 7 -5.27 -22.74 -16.94
N ARG A 8 -6.20 -23.42 -16.29
CA ARG A 8 -7.61 -23.47 -16.68
C ARG A 8 -8.46 -22.34 -16.12
N ILE A 9 -7.87 -21.36 -15.45
CA ILE A 9 -8.65 -20.28 -14.81
C ILE A 9 -9.52 -19.50 -15.81
N VAL A 10 -9.01 -19.25 -17.01
CA VAL A 10 -9.76 -18.54 -18.08
C VAL A 10 -10.97 -19.34 -18.51
N GLU A 11 -10.81 -20.65 -18.70
CA GLU A 11 -11.90 -21.55 -19.07
C GLU A 11 -12.99 -21.59 -17.99
N VAL A 12 -12.58 -21.73 -16.73
CA VAL A 12 -13.49 -21.74 -15.56
C VAL A 12 -14.24 -20.42 -15.44
N CYS A 13 -13.54 -19.28 -15.57
CA CYS A 13 -14.14 -17.95 -15.56
C CYS A 13 -15.11 -17.76 -16.74
N GLY A 14 -14.73 -18.21 -17.94
CA GLY A 14 -15.59 -18.17 -19.11
C GLY A 14 -16.87 -18.98 -18.94
N TYR A 15 -16.77 -20.17 -18.36
CA TYR A 15 -17.91 -21.01 -18.02
C TYR A 15 -18.81 -20.37 -16.97
N ALA A 16 -18.20 -19.84 -15.89
CA ALA A 16 -18.94 -19.14 -14.84
C ALA A 16 -19.75 -17.96 -15.39
N LYS A 17 -19.20 -17.22 -16.34
CA LYS A 17 -19.89 -16.09 -16.98
C LYS A 17 -21.02 -16.57 -17.92
N LYS A 18 -20.73 -17.51 -18.82
CA LYS A 18 -21.64 -17.87 -19.91
C LYS A 18 -22.74 -18.81 -19.47
N GLU A 19 -22.39 -19.82 -18.67
CA GLU A 19 -23.32 -20.91 -18.32
C GLU A 19 -23.94 -20.73 -16.93
N LEU A 20 -23.19 -20.13 -15.98
CA LEU A 20 -23.66 -19.97 -14.62
C LEU A 20 -24.21 -18.55 -14.33
N GLY A 21 -24.12 -17.61 -15.27
CA GLY A 21 -24.68 -16.26 -15.14
C GLY A 21 -23.96 -15.36 -14.13
N PHE A 22 -22.66 -15.57 -13.91
CA PHE A 22 -21.85 -14.64 -13.12
C PHE A 22 -21.32 -13.53 -14.02
N ASP A 23 -22.13 -12.50 -14.23
CA ASP A 23 -21.90 -11.44 -15.21
C ASP A 23 -20.80 -10.49 -14.80
N TYR A 24 -20.60 -10.30 -13.50
CA TYR A 24 -19.79 -9.23 -12.94
C TYR A 24 -18.58 -9.78 -12.17
N LEU A 25 -17.41 -9.28 -12.54
CA LEU A 25 -16.20 -9.46 -11.76
C LEU A 25 -16.11 -8.34 -10.73
N VAL A 26 -16.28 -8.68 -9.46
CA VAL A 26 -16.26 -7.74 -8.34
C VAL A 26 -14.84 -7.32 -8.02
N ASP A 27 -13.96 -8.31 -7.90
CA ASP A 27 -12.58 -8.11 -7.47
C ASP A 27 -11.68 -9.29 -7.86
N ILE A 28 -10.41 -9.01 -8.08
CA ILE A 28 -9.34 -10.02 -8.07
C ILE A 28 -8.31 -9.56 -7.06
N SER A 29 -8.03 -10.40 -6.08
CA SER A 29 -7.02 -10.15 -5.06
C SER A 29 -6.07 -11.32 -4.90
N SER A 30 -4.98 -11.13 -4.19
CA SER A 30 -3.98 -12.18 -3.95
C SER A 30 -3.63 -12.29 -2.48
N ILE A 31 -3.30 -13.51 -2.07
CA ILE A 31 -2.88 -13.86 -0.73
C ILE A 31 -1.46 -14.41 -0.81
N ASP A 32 -0.57 -13.89 0.02
CA ASP A 32 0.76 -14.44 0.22
C ASP A 32 0.73 -15.41 1.41
N ASN A 33 0.88 -16.70 1.16
CA ASN A 33 1.00 -17.76 2.15
C ASN A 33 2.49 -18.04 2.42
N TYR A 34 3.21 -17.02 2.78
CA TYR A 34 4.66 -17.09 3.00
C TYR A 34 5.08 -18.30 3.84
N GLY A 35 5.99 -19.11 3.29
CA GLY A 35 6.45 -20.36 3.90
C GLY A 35 5.64 -21.60 3.49
N GLU A 36 4.58 -21.44 2.67
CA GLU A 36 3.82 -22.55 2.09
C GLU A 36 4.15 -22.73 0.60
N ASP A 37 3.93 -23.94 0.08
CA ASP A 37 3.99 -24.24 -1.35
C ASP A 37 2.66 -24.88 -1.79
N PRO A 38 1.93 -24.28 -2.74
CA PRO A 38 2.20 -23.04 -3.47
C PRO A 38 2.07 -21.76 -2.60
N ARG A 39 3.00 -20.82 -2.80
CA ARG A 39 3.08 -19.59 -2.00
C ARG A 39 1.92 -18.65 -2.21
N PHE A 40 1.47 -18.44 -3.43
CA PHE A 40 0.43 -17.45 -3.71
C PHE A 40 -0.92 -18.10 -3.99
N THR A 41 -1.98 -17.46 -3.54
CA THR A 41 -3.35 -17.81 -3.90
C THR A 41 -4.01 -16.58 -4.51
N VAL A 42 -4.46 -16.66 -5.75
CA VAL A 42 -5.24 -15.61 -6.40
C VAL A 42 -6.72 -15.92 -6.23
N VAL A 43 -7.47 -14.89 -5.82
CA VAL A 43 -8.90 -15.00 -5.46
C VAL A 43 -9.71 -14.12 -6.38
N TYR A 44 -10.70 -14.71 -7.04
CA TYR A 44 -11.64 -14.03 -7.91
C TYR A 44 -13.00 -13.98 -7.23
N HIS A 45 -13.58 -12.80 -7.09
CA HIS A 45 -14.93 -12.61 -6.60
C HIS A 45 -15.86 -12.26 -7.76
N LEU A 46 -16.81 -13.12 -8.00
CA LEU A 46 -17.79 -12.97 -9.07
C LEU A 46 -19.18 -12.75 -8.48
N TYR A 47 -20.01 -11.99 -9.19
CA TYR A 47 -21.38 -11.74 -8.83
C TYR A 47 -22.30 -11.96 -10.02
N GLY A 48 -23.43 -12.61 -9.79
CA GLY A 48 -24.49 -12.79 -10.78
C GLY A 48 -25.70 -11.97 -10.44
N TYR A 49 -26.04 -11.00 -11.28
CA TYR A 49 -27.22 -10.16 -11.08
C TYR A 49 -28.53 -10.93 -11.23
N GLY A 50 -28.56 -11.92 -12.13
CA GLY A 50 -29.77 -12.70 -12.41
C GLY A 50 -30.27 -13.56 -11.24
N HIS A 51 -29.34 -14.08 -10.43
CA HIS A 51 -29.65 -14.95 -9.29
C HIS A 51 -29.20 -14.38 -7.94
N VAL A 52 -28.64 -13.16 -7.92
CA VAL A 52 -28.23 -12.42 -6.71
C VAL A 52 -27.28 -13.25 -5.83
N GLN A 53 -26.27 -13.87 -6.43
CA GLN A 53 -25.33 -14.73 -5.74
C GLN A 53 -23.88 -14.32 -5.96
N TYR A 54 -23.04 -14.64 -4.97
CA TYR A 54 -21.59 -14.49 -5.05
C TYR A 54 -20.91 -15.83 -5.26
N LEU A 55 -19.92 -15.85 -6.13
CA LEU A 55 -19.01 -16.98 -6.29
C LEU A 55 -17.57 -16.51 -6.03
N ARG A 56 -16.87 -17.24 -5.17
CA ARG A 56 -15.44 -17.05 -4.94
C ARG A 56 -14.67 -18.20 -5.56
N LEU A 57 -13.80 -17.89 -6.52
CA LEU A 57 -12.86 -18.83 -7.08
C LEU A 57 -11.49 -18.56 -6.45
N LYS A 58 -10.73 -19.62 -6.19
CA LYS A 58 -9.34 -19.54 -5.71
C LYS A 58 -8.48 -20.41 -6.60
N THR A 59 -7.32 -19.91 -6.99
CA THR A 59 -6.30 -20.66 -7.70
C THR A 59 -4.95 -20.40 -7.09
N ASP A 60 -4.14 -21.44 -7.03
CA ASP A 60 -2.84 -21.36 -6.42
C ASP A 60 -1.75 -21.14 -7.47
N VAL A 61 -0.71 -20.42 -7.07
CA VAL A 61 0.40 -20.04 -7.93
C VAL A 61 1.70 -20.30 -7.19
N SER A 62 2.59 -21.09 -7.78
CA SER A 62 3.91 -21.33 -7.20
C SER A 62 4.78 -20.07 -7.28
N GLU A 63 5.70 -19.93 -6.31
CA GLU A 63 6.64 -18.83 -6.30
C GLU A 63 7.58 -18.87 -7.52
N GLU A 64 8.00 -20.05 -7.95
CA GLU A 64 8.94 -20.24 -9.06
C GLU A 64 8.41 -19.68 -10.38
N LYS A 65 7.13 -19.96 -10.69
CA LYS A 65 6.51 -19.46 -11.94
C LYS A 65 5.95 -18.06 -11.76
N SER A 66 5.29 -17.78 -10.63
CA SER A 66 4.59 -16.52 -10.31
C SER A 66 3.78 -15.97 -11.51
N GLU A 67 3.06 -16.87 -12.20
CA GLU A 67 2.40 -16.54 -13.46
C GLU A 67 1.04 -17.22 -13.59
N LEU A 68 0.06 -16.49 -14.16
CA LEU A 68 -1.29 -16.95 -14.44
C LEU A 68 -1.77 -16.46 -15.80
N PRO A 69 -2.70 -17.16 -16.49
CA PRO A 69 -3.40 -16.60 -17.63
C PRO A 69 -4.31 -15.43 -17.22
N SER A 70 -4.31 -14.35 -18.00
CA SER A 70 -5.18 -13.18 -17.81
C SER A 70 -6.63 -13.50 -18.13
N VAL A 71 -7.55 -13.02 -17.30
CA VAL A 71 -8.99 -13.12 -17.51
C VAL A 71 -9.60 -11.86 -18.14
N ILE A 72 -8.80 -10.93 -18.63
CA ILE A 72 -9.24 -9.69 -19.27
C ILE A 72 -10.15 -9.95 -20.50
N GLY A 73 -9.94 -11.05 -21.19
CA GLY A 73 -10.79 -11.49 -22.30
C GLY A 73 -12.20 -11.90 -21.85
N VAL A 74 -12.39 -12.24 -20.58
CA VAL A 74 -13.69 -12.56 -19.98
C VAL A 74 -14.34 -11.32 -19.43
N TRP A 75 -13.62 -10.55 -18.59
CA TRP A 75 -14.09 -9.29 -18.01
C TRP A 75 -13.04 -8.19 -18.19
N ARG A 76 -13.40 -7.09 -18.83
CA ARG A 76 -12.50 -5.96 -19.03
C ARG A 76 -12.05 -5.29 -17.73
N THR A 77 -12.85 -5.39 -16.68
CA THR A 77 -12.53 -4.88 -15.34
C THR A 77 -11.32 -5.57 -14.71
N ALA A 78 -10.95 -6.77 -15.17
CA ALA A 78 -9.76 -7.48 -14.73
C ALA A 78 -8.45 -6.71 -14.97
N ASP A 79 -8.40 -5.83 -15.97
CA ASP A 79 -7.22 -5.03 -16.33
C ASP A 79 -6.58 -4.39 -15.09
N TRP A 80 -7.35 -3.62 -14.33
CA TRP A 80 -6.84 -2.89 -13.17
C TRP A 80 -6.44 -3.81 -12.01
N HIS A 81 -7.25 -4.82 -11.74
CA HIS A 81 -7.00 -5.77 -10.66
C HIS A 81 -5.74 -6.62 -10.92
N GLU A 82 -5.57 -7.09 -12.15
CA GLU A 82 -4.39 -7.88 -12.53
C GLU A 82 -3.11 -7.04 -12.47
N ARG A 83 -3.18 -5.77 -12.88
CA ARG A 83 -2.06 -4.83 -12.75
C ARG A 83 -1.71 -4.52 -11.30
N GLU A 84 -2.72 -4.38 -10.42
CA GLU A 84 -2.49 -4.19 -8.99
C GLU A 84 -1.78 -5.39 -8.37
N ILE A 85 -2.25 -6.61 -8.67
CA ILE A 85 -1.61 -7.84 -8.17
C ILE A 85 -0.18 -7.96 -8.71
N TYR A 86 0.04 -7.66 -9.98
CA TYR A 86 1.38 -7.62 -10.54
C TYR A 86 2.26 -6.60 -9.82
N ASP A 87 1.77 -5.41 -9.58
CA ASP A 87 2.52 -4.34 -8.95
C ASP A 87 2.86 -4.65 -7.49
N MET A 88 1.91 -5.20 -6.73
CA MET A 88 2.04 -5.42 -5.29
C MET A 88 2.67 -6.76 -4.92
N MET A 89 2.41 -7.82 -5.70
CA MET A 89 2.83 -9.19 -5.40
C MET A 89 3.82 -9.77 -6.42
N GLY A 90 3.91 -9.20 -7.62
CA GLY A 90 4.79 -9.69 -8.67
C GLY A 90 4.29 -10.92 -9.41
N ILE A 91 3.00 -11.19 -9.36
CA ILE A 91 2.37 -12.26 -10.14
C ILE A 91 2.10 -11.72 -11.55
N ARG A 92 2.61 -12.41 -12.56
CA ARG A 92 2.42 -12.02 -13.96
C ARG A 92 1.15 -12.61 -14.55
N PHE A 93 0.44 -11.83 -15.35
CA PHE A 93 -0.74 -12.29 -16.07
C PHE A 93 -0.46 -12.41 -17.57
N ARG A 94 -0.32 -13.66 -18.03
CA ARG A 94 -0.08 -13.94 -19.47
C ARG A 94 -1.26 -13.54 -20.32
N GLY A 95 -0.98 -12.85 -21.41
CA GLY A 95 -2.01 -12.36 -22.33
C GLY A 95 -2.67 -11.07 -21.89
N HIS A 96 -2.23 -10.46 -20.79
CA HIS A 96 -2.64 -9.11 -20.44
C HIS A 96 -2.06 -8.11 -21.46
N PRO A 97 -2.86 -7.20 -22.03
CA PRO A 97 -2.42 -6.29 -23.09
C PRO A 97 -1.42 -5.23 -22.65
N ASP A 98 -1.48 -4.80 -21.39
CA ASP A 98 -0.66 -3.70 -20.85
C ASP A 98 -0.36 -3.93 -19.37
N LEU A 99 0.48 -4.93 -19.08
CA LEU A 99 0.86 -5.30 -17.71
C LEU A 99 2.00 -4.40 -17.19
N ARG A 100 1.64 -3.21 -16.73
CA ARG A 100 2.55 -2.25 -16.10
C ARG A 100 2.10 -1.91 -14.68
N ARG A 101 3.00 -1.37 -13.90
CA ARG A 101 2.69 -0.92 -12.54
C ARG A 101 1.60 0.15 -12.53
N ILE A 102 0.84 0.23 -11.45
CA ILE A 102 -0.29 1.14 -11.30
C ILE A 102 -0.22 1.96 -10.01
N LEU A 103 0.29 1.40 -8.93
CA LEU A 103 0.41 2.04 -7.63
C LEU A 103 1.82 2.53 -7.34
N MET A 104 2.82 1.72 -7.70
CA MET A 104 4.21 2.09 -7.54
C MET A 104 4.74 2.77 -8.81
N TRP A 105 5.79 3.58 -8.67
CA TRP A 105 6.43 4.20 -9.83
C TRP A 105 7.09 3.16 -10.74
N GLU A 106 7.24 3.52 -12.00
CA GLU A 106 7.91 2.68 -12.98
C GLU A 106 9.36 2.45 -12.58
N GLY A 107 9.80 1.19 -12.63
CA GLY A 107 11.14 0.80 -12.19
C GLY A 107 11.29 0.50 -10.70
N TYR A 108 10.22 0.58 -9.89
CA TYR A 108 10.29 0.13 -8.50
C TYR A 108 10.66 -1.36 -8.41
N PRO A 109 11.75 -1.72 -7.72
CA PRO A 109 12.32 -3.06 -7.86
C PRO A 109 11.70 -4.11 -6.93
N TYR A 110 10.71 -3.73 -6.12
CA TYR A 110 10.16 -4.60 -5.09
C TYR A 110 8.64 -4.79 -5.22
N PHE A 111 8.09 -5.70 -4.41
CA PHE A 111 6.67 -6.00 -4.32
C PHE A 111 6.20 -5.78 -2.87
N PRO A 112 5.59 -4.62 -2.56
CA PRO A 112 5.38 -4.16 -1.19
C PRO A 112 4.41 -4.98 -0.36
N LEU A 113 3.50 -5.74 -0.97
CA LEU A 113 2.52 -6.54 -0.24
C LEU A 113 2.98 -7.99 0.01
N ARG A 114 4.16 -8.38 -0.48
CA ARG A 114 4.75 -9.65 -0.07
C ARG A 114 5.13 -9.62 1.40
N LYS A 115 4.89 -10.73 2.12
CA LYS A 115 5.18 -10.82 3.56
C LYS A 115 6.69 -10.77 3.89
N ASP A 116 7.55 -11.12 2.95
CA ASP A 116 9.00 -10.97 3.05
C ASP A 116 9.50 -9.53 2.81
N PHE A 117 8.59 -8.63 2.37
CA PHE A 117 8.91 -7.22 2.26
C PHE A 117 8.84 -6.54 3.64
N PRO A 118 9.93 -5.91 4.12
CA PRO A 118 9.94 -5.32 5.45
C PRO A 118 8.97 -4.14 5.57
N LEU A 119 8.20 -4.10 6.68
CA LEU A 119 7.24 -3.01 6.96
C LEU A 119 7.88 -1.63 6.95
N ALA A 120 9.13 -1.56 7.44
CA ALA A 120 9.92 -0.37 7.32
C ALA A 120 10.30 -0.06 5.85
N GLY A 121 10.01 -0.92 4.79
CA GLY A 121 10.31 -0.90 3.35
C GLY A 121 11.80 -1.13 3.11
N ARG A 122 12.35 -0.94 1.95
CA ARG A 122 13.77 -1.10 1.58
C ARG A 122 14.35 0.21 1.03
N PRO A 123 15.63 0.50 1.28
CA PRO A 123 16.29 1.62 0.62
C PRO A 123 16.23 1.45 -0.90
N THR A 124 16.17 2.54 -1.62
CA THR A 124 16.23 2.56 -3.08
C THR A 124 17.19 3.65 -3.51
N ASP A 125 17.96 3.37 -4.55
CA ASP A 125 18.87 4.37 -5.17
C ASP A 125 18.11 5.35 -6.07
N LEU A 126 16.83 5.10 -6.32
CA LEU A 126 16.01 6.02 -7.10
C LEU A 126 15.73 7.28 -6.31
N PRO A 127 15.83 8.47 -6.96
CA PRO A 127 15.54 9.72 -6.29
C PRO A 127 14.12 9.72 -5.72
N GLN A 128 13.98 10.12 -4.48
CA GLN A 128 12.68 10.24 -3.79
C GLN A 128 11.96 11.47 -4.34
N VAL A 129 11.36 11.33 -5.51
CA VAL A 129 10.75 12.45 -6.24
C VAL A 129 9.44 12.92 -5.60
N ALA A 130 8.82 12.11 -4.77
CA ALA A 130 7.45 12.35 -4.34
C ALA A 130 7.28 13.18 -3.07
N PHE A 131 8.33 13.37 -2.25
CA PHE A 131 8.15 13.96 -0.90
C PHE A 131 9.29 14.86 -0.50
N THR A 132 9.57 15.88 -1.30
CA THR A 132 10.59 16.88 -0.99
C THR A 132 10.19 17.80 0.15
N GLU A 133 8.87 17.95 0.40
CA GLU A 133 8.35 18.72 1.52
C GLU A 133 7.09 18.07 2.10
N PRO A 134 6.85 18.13 3.43
CA PRO A 134 5.59 17.72 4.00
C PRO A 134 4.46 18.54 3.38
N ALA A 135 3.36 17.90 3.01
CA ALA A 135 2.18 18.62 2.55
C ALA A 135 1.80 19.70 3.58
N PRO A 136 1.53 20.93 3.14
CA PRO A 136 1.18 22.00 4.07
C PRO A 136 -0.08 21.59 4.83
N LEU A 137 0.04 21.46 6.15
CA LEU A 137 -1.06 21.06 7.05
C LEU A 137 -2.13 22.15 7.19
N ALA A 138 -1.89 23.35 6.66
CA ALA A 138 -2.79 24.47 6.78
C ALA A 138 -3.56 24.70 5.45
N GLY A 139 -4.85 24.47 5.47
CA GLY A 139 -5.80 25.08 4.55
C GLY A 139 -6.26 24.24 3.35
N GLY A 140 -5.97 22.95 3.29
CA GLY A 140 -6.56 22.08 2.25
C GLY A 140 -7.94 21.54 2.64
N PRO A 141 -8.90 21.42 1.72
CA PRO A 141 -10.25 20.94 2.03
C PRO A 141 -10.33 19.49 2.50
N PHE A 142 -9.23 18.76 2.41
CA PHE A 142 -9.11 17.35 2.82
C PHE A 142 -8.19 17.12 4.02
N VAL A 143 -7.65 18.18 4.61
CA VAL A 143 -6.88 18.04 5.83
C VAL A 143 -7.86 18.03 6.99
N THR A 144 -8.28 16.85 7.41
CA THR A 144 -8.83 16.69 8.75
C THR A 144 -7.74 17.12 9.73
N ILE A 145 -7.98 18.21 10.43
CA ILE A 145 -7.14 18.60 11.56
C ILE A 145 -7.28 17.47 12.57
N ALA A 146 -6.39 16.51 12.52
CA ALA A 146 -6.20 15.62 13.62
C ALA A 146 -5.64 16.50 14.75
N GLY A 147 -6.54 16.98 15.58
CA GLY A 147 -6.22 17.82 16.72
C GLY A 147 -5.37 17.05 17.71
N GLY A 148 -4.06 17.11 17.56
CA GLY A 148 -3.12 16.50 18.48
C GLY A 148 -1.70 16.87 18.13
N LYS A 149 -0.89 17.13 19.13
CA LYS A 149 0.54 17.36 19.04
C LYS A 149 1.29 16.21 18.32
N ASP A 150 0.61 15.07 18.14
CA ASP A 150 1.17 13.83 17.57
C ASP A 150 1.19 13.80 16.04
N THR A 151 0.56 14.78 15.38
CA THR A 151 0.55 14.84 13.90
C THR A 151 1.94 15.17 13.33
N ILE A 152 2.77 15.86 14.12
CA ILE A 152 4.15 16.21 13.76
C ILE A 152 5.07 14.95 13.79
N ALA A 153 4.70 13.94 14.58
CA ALA A 153 5.45 12.69 14.67
C ALA A 153 5.11 11.69 13.56
N ARG A 154 4.08 11.96 12.76
CA ARG A 154 3.75 11.18 11.55
C ARG A 154 4.45 11.77 10.34
N GLU A 155 5.75 11.86 10.40
CA GLU A 155 6.51 12.03 9.16
C GLU A 155 6.18 10.86 8.25
N PRO A 156 5.90 11.12 6.94
CA PRO A 156 5.86 10.05 5.95
C PRO A 156 7.13 9.23 6.17
N ARG A 157 7.01 7.92 6.21
CA ARG A 157 8.16 7.03 6.42
C ARG A 157 9.06 7.03 5.19
N VAL A 158 9.67 8.18 4.95
CA VAL A 158 10.72 8.34 3.95
C VAL A 158 11.93 7.62 4.51
N ARG A 159 12.38 6.60 3.78
CA ARG A 159 13.59 5.91 4.15
C ARG A 159 14.76 6.75 3.73
N ILE A 160 15.47 7.09 4.74
CA ILE A 160 16.78 7.69 4.60
C ILE A 160 17.75 6.54 4.31
N PRO A 161 18.52 6.58 3.23
CA PRO A 161 19.61 5.64 3.00
C PRO A 161 20.50 5.55 4.23
N GLU A 162 21.03 4.38 4.54
CA GLU A 162 21.89 4.16 5.72
C GLU A 162 23.11 5.13 5.75
N THR A 163 23.55 5.56 4.58
CA THR A 163 24.63 6.56 4.42
C THR A 163 24.28 7.92 5.04
N ASP A 164 23.00 8.28 5.10
CA ASP A 164 22.54 9.56 5.61
C ASP A 164 22.04 9.47 7.07
N ALA A 165 22.08 8.29 7.67
CA ALA A 165 21.61 8.08 9.05
C ALA A 165 22.36 8.96 10.06
N LEU A 166 23.67 9.19 9.84
CA LEU A 166 24.49 10.07 10.67
C LEU A 166 24.10 11.54 10.51
N GLU A 167 23.82 11.97 9.28
CA GLU A 167 23.37 13.35 9.03
C GLU A 167 21.96 13.59 9.55
N THR A 168 21.11 12.55 9.50
CA THR A 168 19.75 12.64 10.04
C THR A 168 19.74 12.73 11.55
N ASN A 169 20.56 11.94 12.23
CA ASN A 169 20.68 12.03 13.68
C ASN A 169 21.19 13.42 14.08
N ALA A 170 22.20 13.95 13.40
CA ALA A 170 22.70 15.31 13.64
C ALA A 170 21.65 16.40 13.32
N ARG A 171 20.71 16.14 12.40
CA ARG A 171 19.60 17.05 12.09
C ARG A 171 18.48 16.97 13.13
N LEU A 172 18.22 15.78 13.66
CA LEU A 172 17.27 15.57 14.75
C LEU A 172 17.77 16.20 16.06
N GLU A 173 19.06 16.06 16.38
CA GLU A 173 19.70 16.70 17.52
C GLU A 173 19.59 18.24 17.42
N ARG A 174 19.95 18.82 16.27
CA ARG A 174 19.76 20.26 16.02
C ARG A 174 18.32 20.74 16.15
N ARG A 175 17.34 19.91 15.76
CA ARG A 175 15.91 20.23 15.96
C ARG A 175 15.50 20.19 17.43
N GLN A 176 16.08 19.30 18.21
CA GLN A 176 15.87 19.26 19.67
C GLN A 176 16.45 20.48 20.35
N ASP A 177 17.67 20.86 20.01
CA ASP A 177 18.33 22.07 20.51
C ASP A 177 17.52 23.34 20.20
N ILE A 178 16.96 23.45 19.00
CA ILE A 178 16.09 24.56 18.59
C ILE A 178 14.80 24.58 19.42
N LYS A 179 14.18 23.41 19.65
CA LYS A 179 12.97 23.30 20.47
C LYS A 179 13.24 23.68 21.93
N GLU A 180 14.35 23.25 22.49
CA GLU A 180 14.77 23.62 23.86
C GLU A 180 15.10 25.10 23.95
N ALA A 181 15.76 25.67 22.97
CA ALA A 181 16.04 27.09 22.90
C ALA A 181 14.76 27.93 22.81
N HIS A 182 13.78 27.52 21.98
CA HIS A 182 12.46 28.16 21.91
C HIS A 182 11.64 27.97 23.18
N GLY A 183 11.70 26.81 23.82
CA GLY A 183 11.03 26.57 25.09
C GLY A 183 11.56 27.46 26.25
N LYS A 184 12.85 27.75 26.23
CA LYS A 184 13.47 28.68 27.18
C LYS A 184 13.17 30.16 26.90
N ALA A 185 12.99 30.51 25.59
CA ALA A 185 12.71 31.89 25.20
C ALA A 185 11.24 32.32 25.44
N PHE A 186 10.31 31.38 25.52
CA PHE A 186 8.88 31.61 25.68
C PHE A 186 8.28 30.91 26.91
N GLY A 187 9.11 30.51 27.87
CA GLY A 187 8.62 30.06 29.18
C GLY A 187 7.83 31.17 29.86
N PRO A 188 6.73 30.85 30.60
CA PRO A 188 6.02 31.85 31.37
C PRO A 188 7.01 32.52 32.31
N GLY A 189 7.15 33.84 32.20
CA GLY A 189 7.94 34.64 33.11
C GLY A 189 7.49 34.42 34.55
N PRO A 190 8.35 34.67 35.56
CA PRO A 190 8.01 34.48 36.94
C PRO A 190 6.76 35.32 37.26
N ILE A 191 5.73 34.66 37.76
CA ILE A 191 4.54 35.32 38.31
C ILE A 191 5.01 35.98 39.56
N GLU A 192 5.26 37.30 39.52
CA GLU A 192 5.41 38.12 40.72
C GLU A 192 4.08 38.07 41.50
N SER A 193 4.08 37.34 42.57
CA SER A 193 3.02 37.41 43.57
C SER A 193 3.12 38.73 44.30
N ASP A 194 2.41 39.73 43.80
CA ASP A 194 2.17 40.95 44.58
C ASP A 194 1.34 40.60 45.83
N GLY A 195 2.09 40.31 46.88
CA GLY A 195 1.56 40.29 48.24
C GLY A 195 1.29 41.72 48.70
N LYS A 196 0.03 42.16 48.59
CA LYS A 196 -0.45 43.25 49.43
C LYS A 196 -1.56 42.73 50.30
N GLY A 197 -1.15 42.39 51.54
CA GLY A 197 -2.02 42.37 52.66
C GLY A 197 -2.32 43.80 53.11
N GLY A 198 -3.43 43.99 53.76
CA GLY A 198 -3.59 45.12 54.59
C GLY A 198 -5.01 45.70 54.69
N ARG A 199 -5.62 45.38 55.74
CA ARG A 199 -6.65 46.08 56.56
C ARG A 199 -8.09 45.79 56.19
#